data_97a80fc0b784456b454dda48f34a4ebd
#
_entry.id   97a80fc0b784456b454dda48f34a4ebd
#
_cell.length_a   1.000
_cell.length_b   1.000
_cell.length_c   1.000
_cell.angle_alpha   90.00
_cell.angle_beta   90.00
_cell.angle_gamma   90.00
#
_symmetry.space_group_name_H-M   'P 1'
#
loop_
_entity.id
_entity.type
_entity.pdbx_description
1 polymer ?
#
loop_
_entity_poly.entity_id
_entity_poly.type
_entity_poly.pdbx_seq_one_letter_code
_entity_poly.pdbx_strand_id
1 'polypeptide(L)'
;MARFTDTELKEKVQNGFIVESEDEMTESYKKALITQLTVQGDTELMSAPSYYGPAKDAPSTNTMVSSMAIIQDELGHANIAYRLLEDLGVSRDYLLYEREPHQFKHPYGFDQYLDNWAELVVANGLFDRAGITLLGDVHRNTSYGPLKRALVKVGLEENFHLRHGEVWMRRLCEAGGEAREKVQRGVSWMFPMGVEWFGMPDDKKRHNAQLDFRLKGMTNDELRQTWANAVVPLCEELDLEIPAHWDEGEGRAIIDYEFPVNYDEREKVWLLDEPITWEEAFARWKRRGPANVEYVESIRKGRMEMQGLV
;
A
#
# COMPACT_ATOMS: atom_id res chain seq x y z
N MET A 1 13.11 32.26 -5.39
CA MET A 1 14.17 31.35 -5.88
C MET A 1 14.38 30.30 -4.80
N ALA A 2 14.54 29.02 -5.20
CA ALA A 2 14.86 27.98 -4.23
C ALA A 2 16.13 28.33 -3.44
N ARG A 3 16.14 28.05 -2.14
CA ARG A 3 17.25 28.33 -1.22
C ARG A 3 18.51 27.49 -1.53
N PHE A 4 18.32 26.32 -2.15
CA PHE A 4 19.36 25.36 -2.44
C PHE A 4 19.29 24.89 -3.90
N THR A 5 20.41 24.45 -4.44
CA THR A 5 20.45 23.59 -5.65
C THR A 5 20.10 22.13 -5.28
N ASP A 6 19.76 21.30 -6.27
CA ASP A 6 19.49 19.88 -6.05
C ASP A 6 20.68 19.15 -5.38
N THR A 7 21.90 19.45 -5.81
CA THR A 7 23.11 18.83 -5.26
C THR A 7 23.29 19.20 -3.78
N GLU A 8 23.17 20.49 -3.46
CA GLU A 8 23.27 20.97 -2.07
C GLU A 8 22.18 20.39 -1.18
N LEU A 9 20.93 20.32 -1.67
CA LEU A 9 19.83 19.77 -0.88
C LEU A 9 20.01 18.26 -0.65
N LYS A 10 20.40 17.49 -1.67
CA LYS A 10 20.72 16.07 -1.53
C LYS A 10 21.80 15.83 -0.48
N GLU A 11 22.90 16.56 -0.54
CA GLU A 11 23.98 16.46 0.45
C GLU A 11 23.49 16.79 1.86
N LYS A 12 22.73 17.88 2.02
CA LYS A 12 22.18 18.29 3.31
C LYS A 12 21.26 17.25 3.93
N VAL A 13 20.31 16.72 3.17
CA VAL A 13 19.35 15.73 3.71
C VAL A 13 20.03 14.40 4.03
N GLN A 14 21.05 14.00 3.27
CA GLN A 14 21.86 12.82 3.61
C GLN A 14 22.63 13.03 4.93
N ASN A 15 22.99 14.27 5.26
CA ASN A 15 23.63 14.66 6.53
C ASN A 15 22.62 14.98 7.63
N GLY A 16 21.32 14.66 7.46
CA GLY A 16 20.30 14.77 8.49
C GLY A 16 19.52 16.09 8.51
N PHE A 17 19.69 16.96 7.51
CA PHE A 17 18.85 18.16 7.38
C PHE A 17 17.39 17.75 7.15
N ILE A 18 16.48 18.39 7.87
CA ILE A 18 15.03 18.20 7.77
C ILE A 18 14.44 19.42 7.07
N VAL A 19 13.72 19.16 6.00
CA VAL A 19 12.97 20.17 5.23
C VAL A 19 11.64 20.42 5.94
N GLU A 20 11.41 21.65 6.36
CA GLU A 20 10.21 22.04 7.11
C GLU A 20 9.23 22.86 6.27
N SER A 21 9.68 23.51 5.22
CA SER A 21 8.86 24.42 4.41
C SER A 21 9.24 24.40 2.93
N GLU A 22 8.34 24.90 2.09
CA GLU A 22 8.48 24.87 0.63
C GLU A 22 9.67 25.72 0.13
N ASP A 23 10.04 26.79 0.81
CA ASP A 23 11.19 27.63 0.45
C ASP A 23 12.55 26.92 0.62
N GLU A 24 12.58 25.82 1.35
CA GLU A 24 13.75 24.94 1.49
C GLU A 24 13.81 23.86 0.41
N MET A 25 12.76 23.70 -0.39
CA MET A 25 12.66 22.67 -1.43
C MET A 25 13.24 23.15 -2.75
N THR A 26 13.83 22.22 -3.49
CA THR A 26 14.04 22.36 -4.92
C THR A 26 12.83 21.82 -5.67
N GLU A 27 12.66 22.17 -6.95
CA GLU A 27 11.58 21.63 -7.79
C GLU A 27 11.65 20.11 -7.90
N SER A 28 12.84 19.53 -8.00
CA SER A 28 13.05 18.08 -8.05
C SER A 28 12.65 17.40 -6.74
N TYR A 29 12.98 17.99 -5.59
CA TYR A 29 12.57 17.54 -4.27
C TYR A 29 11.05 17.57 -4.14
N LYS A 30 10.44 18.73 -4.43
CA LYS A 30 8.99 18.91 -4.36
C LYS A 30 8.24 17.91 -5.25
N LYS A 31 8.71 17.70 -6.48
CA LYS A 31 8.13 16.71 -7.40
C LYS A 31 8.22 15.27 -6.86
N ALA A 32 9.36 14.89 -6.30
CA ALA A 32 9.54 13.56 -5.69
C ALA A 32 8.63 13.37 -4.47
N LEU A 33 8.52 14.39 -3.61
CA LEU A 33 7.65 14.40 -2.43
C LEU A 33 6.16 14.33 -2.82
N ILE A 34 5.71 15.13 -3.79
CA ILE A 34 4.34 15.08 -4.31
C ILE A 34 4.02 13.67 -4.85
N THR A 35 4.95 13.06 -5.58
CA THR A 35 4.76 11.69 -6.08
C THR A 35 4.58 10.69 -4.95
N GLN A 36 5.41 10.75 -3.91
CA GLN A 36 5.33 9.87 -2.75
C GLN A 36 4.03 10.06 -1.97
N LEU A 37 3.68 11.28 -1.65
CA LEU A 37 2.45 11.61 -0.91
C LEU A 37 1.19 11.23 -1.71
N THR A 38 1.22 11.36 -3.05
CA THR A 38 0.11 10.93 -3.90
C THR A 38 -0.06 9.41 -3.84
N VAL A 39 1.03 8.64 -3.97
CA VAL A 39 0.97 7.18 -3.85
C VAL A 39 0.46 6.77 -2.47
N GLN A 40 0.97 7.39 -1.40
CA GLN A 40 0.52 7.11 -0.04
C GLN A 40 -0.97 7.43 0.13
N GLY A 41 -1.39 8.66 -0.20
CA GLY A 41 -2.80 9.07 -0.03
C GLY A 41 -3.77 8.24 -0.87
N ASP A 42 -3.39 7.86 -2.08
CA ASP A 42 -4.21 7.02 -2.95
C ASP A 42 -4.29 5.58 -2.42
N THR A 43 -3.22 5.05 -1.85
CA THR A 43 -3.20 3.71 -1.24
C THR A 43 -4.16 3.64 -0.06
N GLU A 44 -4.03 4.57 0.88
CA GLU A 44 -4.90 4.69 2.05
C GLU A 44 -6.38 4.93 1.66
N LEU A 45 -6.62 5.79 0.67
CA LEU A 45 -7.98 6.05 0.20
C LEU A 45 -8.64 4.80 -0.39
N MET A 46 -7.87 3.98 -1.13
CA MET A 46 -8.43 2.82 -1.85
C MET A 46 -8.53 1.56 -0.97
N SER A 47 -7.81 1.47 0.14
CA SER A 47 -7.99 0.41 1.13
C SER A 47 -9.36 0.47 1.80
N ALA A 48 -9.83 1.67 2.15
CA ALA A 48 -11.07 1.88 2.86
C ALA A 48 -12.33 1.27 2.18
N PRO A 49 -12.65 1.55 0.90
CA PRO A 49 -13.78 0.91 0.22
C PRO A 49 -13.59 -0.59 0.04
N SER A 50 -12.35 -1.07 -0.16
CA SER A 50 -12.05 -2.50 -0.24
C SER A 50 -12.39 -3.23 1.05
N TYR A 51 -12.09 -2.64 2.20
CA TYR A 51 -12.37 -3.21 3.52
C TYR A 51 -13.84 -3.07 3.94
N TYR A 52 -14.55 -2.03 3.47
CA TYR A 52 -15.92 -1.75 3.90
C TYR A 52 -16.91 -2.87 3.54
N GLY A 53 -16.83 -3.40 2.31
CA GLY A 53 -17.71 -4.46 1.83
C GLY A 53 -17.74 -5.67 2.78
N PRO A 54 -16.61 -6.34 3.02
CA PRO A 54 -16.54 -7.53 3.87
C PRO A 54 -16.62 -7.24 5.38
N ALA A 55 -16.40 -6.01 5.85
CA ALA A 55 -16.46 -5.67 7.27
C ALA A 55 -17.84 -5.94 7.90
N LYS A 56 -18.91 -5.82 7.12
CA LYS A 56 -20.29 -6.15 7.55
C LYS A 56 -20.51 -7.64 7.89
N ASP A 57 -19.66 -8.51 7.33
CA ASP A 57 -19.73 -9.96 7.51
C ASP A 57 -18.82 -10.44 8.67
N ALA A 58 -18.31 -9.51 9.49
CA ALA A 58 -17.51 -9.82 10.66
C ALA A 58 -18.27 -10.71 11.65
N PRO A 59 -17.61 -11.71 12.26
CA PRO A 59 -18.28 -12.76 13.04
C PRO A 59 -18.86 -12.28 14.39
N SER A 60 -18.60 -11.07 14.80
CA SER A 60 -19.16 -10.48 16.01
C SER A 60 -19.24 -8.96 15.94
N THR A 61 -20.06 -8.36 16.79
CA THR A 61 -20.12 -6.88 16.94
C THR A 61 -18.76 -6.27 17.25
N ASN A 62 -17.95 -6.92 18.10
CA ASN A 62 -16.63 -6.41 18.46
C ASN A 62 -15.68 -6.40 17.26
N THR A 63 -15.69 -7.46 16.45
CA THR A 63 -14.88 -7.53 15.22
C THR A 63 -15.36 -6.57 14.16
N MET A 64 -16.68 -6.38 14.04
CA MET A 64 -17.24 -5.35 13.15
C MET A 64 -16.77 -3.94 13.57
N VAL A 65 -16.83 -3.61 14.86
CA VAL A 65 -16.32 -2.33 15.38
C VAL A 65 -14.84 -2.16 15.07
N SER A 66 -14.02 -3.21 15.25
CA SER A 66 -12.59 -3.16 14.91
C SER A 66 -12.36 -2.93 13.42
N SER A 67 -13.08 -3.64 12.55
CA SER A 67 -12.96 -3.45 11.09
C SER A 67 -13.40 -2.05 10.66
N MET A 68 -14.48 -1.50 11.25
CA MET A 68 -14.92 -0.13 10.97
C MET A 68 -13.94 0.93 11.47
N ALA A 69 -13.25 0.69 12.60
CA ALA A 69 -12.19 1.56 13.08
C ALA A 69 -11.01 1.59 12.10
N ILE A 70 -10.58 0.43 11.60
CA ILE A 70 -9.54 0.33 10.56
C ILE A 70 -9.94 1.16 9.33
N ILE A 71 -11.14 0.98 8.80
CA ILE A 71 -11.62 1.74 7.64
C ILE A 71 -11.59 3.25 7.90
N GLN A 72 -11.98 3.68 9.10
CA GLN A 72 -11.94 5.10 9.49
C GLN A 72 -10.50 5.61 9.56
N ASP A 73 -9.57 4.82 10.09
CA ASP A 73 -8.15 5.17 10.16
C ASP A 73 -7.55 5.32 8.75
N GLU A 74 -7.83 4.40 7.82
CA GLU A 74 -7.40 4.48 6.40
C GLU A 74 -7.84 5.79 5.74
N LEU A 75 -9.12 6.18 5.91
CA LEU A 75 -9.61 7.47 5.42
C LEU A 75 -8.91 8.66 6.11
N GLY A 76 -8.58 8.52 7.38
CA GLY A 76 -7.80 9.49 8.15
C GLY A 76 -6.38 9.64 7.62
N HIS A 77 -5.72 8.52 7.32
CA HIS A 77 -4.35 8.48 6.75
C HIS A 77 -4.33 9.11 5.35
N ALA A 78 -5.30 8.77 4.49
CA ALA A 78 -5.46 9.41 3.19
C ALA A 78 -5.63 10.94 3.32
N ASN A 79 -6.46 11.38 4.27
CA ASN A 79 -6.66 12.80 4.55
C ASN A 79 -5.38 13.50 4.99
N ILE A 80 -4.54 12.86 5.81
CA ILE A 80 -3.22 13.42 6.21
C ILE A 80 -2.34 13.64 4.97
N ALA A 81 -2.19 12.63 4.11
CA ALA A 81 -1.37 12.74 2.90
C ALA A 81 -1.89 13.82 1.94
N TYR A 82 -3.20 13.89 1.74
CA TYR A 82 -3.81 14.90 0.87
C TYR A 82 -3.71 16.32 1.45
N ARG A 83 -3.74 16.49 2.77
CA ARG A 83 -3.48 17.79 3.41
C ARG A 83 -2.05 18.26 3.17
N LEU A 84 -1.08 17.36 3.30
CA LEU A 84 0.32 17.69 2.97
C LEU A 84 0.50 18.01 1.49
N LEU A 85 -0.28 17.42 0.59
CA LEU A 85 -0.30 17.76 -0.83
C LEU A 85 -0.93 19.13 -1.09
N GLU A 86 -1.99 19.51 -0.35
CA GLU A 86 -2.57 20.86 -0.40
C GLU A 86 -1.57 21.92 0.02
N ASP A 87 -0.78 21.68 1.08
CA ASP A 87 0.30 22.57 1.52
C ASP A 87 1.39 22.74 0.45
N LEU A 88 1.54 21.78 -0.46
CA LEU A 88 2.43 21.83 -1.63
C LEU A 88 1.77 22.39 -2.90
N GLY A 89 0.53 22.89 -2.80
CA GLY A 89 -0.21 23.52 -3.89
C GLY A 89 -0.98 22.57 -4.80
N VAL A 90 -1.17 21.30 -4.41
CA VAL A 90 -1.99 20.33 -5.18
C VAL A 90 -3.45 20.43 -4.72
N SER A 91 -4.37 20.71 -5.64
CA SER A 91 -5.79 20.85 -5.31
C SER A 91 -6.39 19.56 -4.75
N ARG A 92 -7.06 19.67 -3.60
CA ARG A 92 -7.78 18.55 -3.00
C ARG A 92 -8.97 18.10 -3.85
N ASP A 93 -9.69 19.04 -4.45
CA ASP A 93 -10.80 18.70 -5.37
C ASP A 93 -10.28 17.91 -6.57
N TYR A 94 -9.13 18.30 -7.12
CA TYR A 94 -8.45 17.51 -8.15
C TYR A 94 -8.12 16.10 -7.64
N LEU A 95 -7.51 15.97 -6.46
CA LEU A 95 -7.08 14.68 -5.92
C LEU A 95 -8.26 13.72 -5.68
N LEU A 96 -9.43 14.22 -5.28
CA LEU A 96 -10.56 13.38 -4.87
C LEU A 96 -11.64 13.22 -5.96
N TYR A 97 -11.91 14.27 -6.75
CA TYR A 97 -13.12 14.31 -7.55
C TYR A 97 -12.90 14.52 -9.06
N GLU A 98 -11.74 15.00 -9.47
CA GLU A 98 -11.51 15.33 -10.88
C GLU A 98 -10.68 14.26 -11.61
N ARG A 99 -9.97 13.42 -10.89
CA ARG A 99 -9.16 12.33 -11.46
C ARG A 99 -10.03 11.17 -11.95
N GLU A 100 -9.65 10.63 -13.09
CA GLU A 100 -10.20 9.36 -13.59
C GLU A 100 -9.57 8.16 -12.83
N PRO A 101 -10.22 6.98 -12.80
CA PRO A 101 -9.69 5.79 -12.11
C PRO A 101 -8.22 5.49 -12.43
N HIS A 102 -7.81 5.55 -13.69
CA HIS A 102 -6.45 5.27 -14.14
C HIS A 102 -5.38 6.27 -13.65
N GLN A 103 -5.77 7.40 -13.08
CA GLN A 103 -4.87 8.43 -12.55
C GLN A 103 -4.52 8.24 -11.08
N PHE A 104 -5.23 7.35 -10.37
CA PHE A 104 -4.89 6.97 -9.01
C PHE A 104 -3.66 6.08 -8.98
N LYS A 105 -2.82 6.24 -7.95
CA LYS A 105 -1.49 5.62 -7.85
C LYS A 105 -1.39 4.76 -6.59
N HIS A 106 -2.15 3.68 -6.54
CA HIS A 106 -2.10 2.72 -5.44
C HIS A 106 -1.71 1.34 -5.95
N PRO A 107 -1.25 0.43 -5.07
CA PRO A 107 -0.98 -0.96 -5.43
C PRO A 107 -2.23 -1.67 -5.95
N TYR A 108 -2.05 -2.55 -6.92
CA TYR A 108 -3.16 -3.21 -7.63
C TYR A 108 -4.03 -4.10 -6.73
N GLY A 109 -3.52 -4.52 -5.56
CA GLY A 109 -4.29 -5.33 -4.61
C GLY A 109 -5.62 -4.71 -4.19
N PHE A 110 -5.70 -3.39 -4.10
CA PHE A 110 -6.94 -2.67 -3.75
C PHE A 110 -7.88 -2.42 -4.94
N ASP A 111 -7.54 -2.87 -6.11
CA ASP A 111 -8.41 -2.84 -7.28
C ASP A 111 -9.43 -3.98 -7.29
N GLN A 112 -9.22 -5.03 -6.47
CA GLN A 112 -10.05 -6.22 -6.37
C GLN A 112 -11.02 -6.12 -5.20
N TYR A 113 -12.24 -6.66 -5.37
CA TYR A 113 -13.15 -6.84 -4.23
C TYR A 113 -12.60 -7.91 -3.28
N LEU A 114 -12.79 -7.69 -2.00
CA LEU A 114 -12.64 -8.72 -0.99
C LEU A 114 -13.99 -9.42 -0.83
N ASP A 115 -14.04 -10.74 -1.04
CA ASP A 115 -15.29 -11.48 -1.14
C ASP A 115 -15.94 -11.77 0.22
N ASN A 116 -15.15 -11.74 1.29
CA ASN A 116 -15.60 -12.09 2.63
C ASN A 116 -14.67 -11.53 3.72
N TRP A 117 -15.11 -11.63 4.98
CA TRP A 117 -14.38 -11.12 6.12
C TRP A 117 -13.00 -11.79 6.33
N ALA A 118 -12.83 -13.07 5.96
CA ALA A 118 -11.52 -13.72 6.05
C ALA A 118 -10.52 -13.09 5.06
N GLU A 119 -10.95 -12.69 3.86
CA GLU A 119 -10.09 -11.94 2.93
C GLU A 119 -9.72 -10.54 3.47
N LEU A 120 -10.64 -9.85 4.15
CA LEU A 120 -10.29 -8.61 4.84
C LEU A 120 -9.19 -8.83 5.89
N VAL A 121 -9.31 -9.88 6.68
CA VAL A 121 -8.30 -10.24 7.68
C VAL A 121 -6.95 -10.57 7.03
N VAL A 122 -6.95 -11.29 5.91
CA VAL A 122 -5.73 -11.55 5.13
C VAL A 122 -5.14 -10.27 4.57
N ALA A 123 -5.97 -9.36 4.06
CA ALA A 123 -5.49 -8.05 3.58
C ALA A 123 -4.81 -7.26 4.71
N ASN A 124 -5.39 -7.22 5.91
CA ASN A 124 -4.72 -6.61 7.06
C ASN A 124 -3.40 -7.33 7.42
N GLY A 125 -3.31 -8.64 7.26
CA GLY A 125 -2.08 -9.40 7.52
C GLY A 125 -0.99 -9.21 6.48
N LEU A 126 -1.33 -8.99 5.22
CA LEU A 126 -0.41 -8.94 4.09
C LEU A 126 -0.25 -7.52 3.50
N PHE A 127 -1.34 -6.81 3.22
CA PHE A 127 -1.28 -5.48 2.59
C PHE A 127 -0.96 -4.39 3.61
N ASP A 128 -1.60 -4.39 4.80
CA ASP A 128 -1.24 -3.43 5.85
C ASP A 128 0.19 -3.71 6.35
N ARG A 129 0.65 -4.98 6.30
CA ARG A 129 2.07 -5.27 6.51
C ARG A 129 2.96 -4.62 5.45
N ALA A 130 2.57 -4.59 4.20
CA ALA A 130 3.33 -3.89 3.16
C ALA A 130 3.30 -2.38 3.39
N GLY A 131 2.14 -1.84 3.77
CA GLY A 131 1.96 -0.45 4.21
C GLY A 131 2.90 -0.10 5.35
N ILE A 132 2.84 -0.83 6.47
CA ILE A 132 3.67 -0.56 7.67
C ILE A 132 5.18 -0.75 7.39
N THR A 133 5.56 -1.66 6.48
CA THR A 133 6.95 -1.81 6.07
C THR A 133 7.45 -0.54 5.40
N LEU A 134 6.70 -0.01 4.45
CA LEU A 134 7.03 1.23 3.74
C LEU A 134 6.95 2.45 4.67
N LEU A 135 5.84 2.62 5.40
CA LEU A 135 5.62 3.77 6.28
C LEU A 135 6.61 3.81 7.45
N GLY A 136 7.00 2.64 7.97
CA GLY A 136 8.03 2.52 8.99
C GLY A 136 9.42 2.94 8.48
N ASP A 137 9.76 2.61 7.24
CA ASP A 137 10.98 3.11 6.59
C ASP A 137 10.91 4.62 6.37
N VAL A 138 9.81 5.12 5.81
CA VAL A 138 9.59 6.57 5.59
C VAL A 138 9.66 7.33 6.92
N HIS A 139 9.03 6.85 7.98
CA HIS A 139 9.08 7.52 9.30
C HIS A 139 10.51 7.65 9.84
N ARG A 140 11.32 6.60 9.70
CA ARG A 140 12.73 6.64 10.16
C ARG A 140 13.58 7.57 9.33
N ASN A 141 13.36 7.60 8.02
CA ASN A 141 14.31 8.16 7.08
C ASN A 141 13.89 9.47 6.42
N THR A 142 12.58 9.78 6.32
CA THR A 142 12.15 10.96 5.56
C THR A 142 12.81 12.25 6.02
N SER A 143 13.28 13.00 5.05
CA SER A 143 13.80 14.37 5.24
C SER A 143 12.68 15.42 5.35
N TYR A 144 11.41 15.05 5.12
CA TYR A 144 10.27 15.97 5.21
C TYR A 144 9.65 15.97 6.61
N GLY A 145 9.89 17.02 7.38
CA GLY A 145 9.49 17.14 8.78
C GLY A 145 7.98 17.00 9.03
N PRO A 146 7.10 17.67 8.27
CA PRO A 146 5.66 17.51 8.44
C PRO A 146 5.17 16.06 8.32
N LEU A 147 5.63 15.32 7.31
CA LEU A 147 5.30 13.90 7.14
C LEU A 147 5.85 13.06 8.30
N LYS A 148 7.10 13.29 8.69
CA LYS A 148 7.73 12.56 9.79
C LYS A 148 6.91 12.66 11.09
N ARG A 149 6.39 13.84 11.40
CA ARG A 149 5.54 14.04 12.58
C ARG A 149 4.18 13.37 12.45
N ALA A 150 3.55 13.43 11.28
CA ALA A 150 2.26 12.80 11.02
C ALA A 150 2.34 11.27 11.17
N LEU A 151 3.41 10.65 10.71
CA LEU A 151 3.61 9.18 10.75
C LEU A 151 3.76 8.62 12.16
N VAL A 152 3.97 9.44 13.20
CA VAL A 152 3.97 8.96 14.60
C VAL A 152 2.60 8.37 14.97
N LYS A 153 1.51 9.09 14.63
CA LYS A 153 0.15 8.62 14.91
C LYS A 153 -0.23 7.47 13.96
N VAL A 154 -0.01 7.65 12.68
CA VAL A 154 -0.30 6.64 11.63
C VAL A 154 0.33 5.30 12.01
N GLY A 155 1.61 5.27 12.41
CA GLY A 155 2.28 4.02 12.77
C GLY A 155 1.70 3.30 13.98
N LEU A 156 1.03 4.00 14.91
CA LEU A 156 0.32 3.36 16.02
C LEU A 156 -0.97 2.68 15.54
N GLU A 157 -1.71 3.33 14.66
CA GLU A 157 -2.95 2.83 14.05
C GLU A 157 -2.64 1.64 13.13
N GLU A 158 -1.63 1.73 12.28
CA GLU A 158 -1.15 0.65 11.42
C GLU A 158 -0.74 -0.62 12.19
N ASN A 159 -0.10 -0.47 13.36
CA ASN A 159 0.21 -1.61 14.22
C ASN A 159 -1.07 -2.32 14.74
N PHE A 160 -2.15 -1.58 14.95
CA PHE A 160 -3.44 -2.18 15.30
C PHE A 160 -4.04 -2.95 14.12
N HIS A 161 -4.01 -2.40 12.90
CA HIS A 161 -4.48 -3.04 11.68
C HIS A 161 -3.76 -4.39 11.46
N LEU A 162 -2.44 -4.35 11.48
CA LEU A 162 -1.61 -5.54 11.33
C LEU A 162 -1.90 -6.60 12.39
N ARG A 163 -1.96 -6.19 13.66
CA ARG A 163 -2.27 -7.11 14.76
C ARG A 163 -3.67 -7.71 14.63
N HIS A 164 -4.64 -6.94 14.16
CA HIS A 164 -5.98 -7.44 13.86
C HIS A 164 -5.91 -8.55 12.81
N GLY A 165 -5.22 -8.31 11.69
CA GLY A 165 -5.02 -9.30 10.64
C GLY A 165 -4.38 -10.58 11.14
N GLU A 166 -3.21 -10.49 11.75
CA GLU A 166 -2.45 -11.66 12.23
C GLU A 166 -3.22 -12.49 13.26
N VAL A 167 -3.84 -11.85 14.26
CA VAL A 167 -4.59 -12.55 15.30
C VAL A 167 -5.77 -13.30 14.73
N TRP A 168 -6.47 -12.72 13.75
CA TRP A 168 -7.62 -13.37 13.15
C TRP A 168 -7.24 -14.41 12.09
N MET A 169 -6.16 -14.24 11.36
CA MET A 169 -5.60 -15.31 10.51
C MET A 169 -5.32 -16.55 11.35
N ARG A 170 -4.63 -16.41 12.50
CA ARG A 170 -4.37 -17.53 13.43
C ARG A 170 -5.66 -18.21 13.88
N ARG A 171 -6.63 -17.43 14.37
CA ARG A 171 -7.91 -17.96 14.87
C ARG A 171 -8.72 -18.69 13.79
N LEU A 172 -8.74 -18.16 12.57
CA LEU A 172 -9.46 -18.81 11.46
C LEU A 172 -8.75 -20.09 11.01
N CYS A 173 -7.43 -20.11 10.99
CA CYS A 173 -6.65 -21.31 10.70
C CYS A 173 -6.82 -22.37 11.81
N GLU A 174 -6.80 -21.98 13.09
CA GLU A 174 -7.06 -22.88 14.23
C GLU A 174 -8.48 -23.47 14.20
N ALA A 175 -9.48 -22.71 13.76
CA ALA A 175 -10.84 -23.18 13.61
C ALA A 175 -10.98 -24.27 12.55
N GLY A 176 -10.09 -24.31 11.55
CA GLY A 176 -10.08 -25.31 10.49
C GLY A 176 -11.25 -25.22 9.50
N GLY A 177 -11.41 -26.25 8.67
CA GLY A 177 -12.51 -26.35 7.71
C GLY A 177 -12.64 -25.15 6.80
N GLU A 178 -13.87 -24.73 6.55
CA GLU A 178 -14.19 -23.60 5.64
C GLU A 178 -13.50 -22.27 6.03
N ALA A 179 -13.31 -22.02 7.34
CA ALA A 179 -12.65 -20.81 7.80
C ALA A 179 -11.19 -20.74 7.34
N ARG A 180 -10.43 -21.86 7.52
CA ARG A 180 -9.07 -22.00 7.05
C ARG A 180 -8.99 -21.92 5.52
N GLU A 181 -9.90 -22.58 4.81
CA GLU A 181 -9.94 -22.54 3.35
C GLU A 181 -10.15 -21.13 2.80
N LYS A 182 -10.97 -20.29 3.47
CA LYS A 182 -11.15 -18.89 3.11
C LYS A 182 -9.86 -18.10 3.30
N VAL A 183 -9.13 -18.33 4.40
CA VAL A 183 -7.81 -17.70 4.61
C VAL A 183 -6.83 -18.13 3.52
N GLN A 184 -6.76 -19.45 3.23
CA GLN A 184 -5.88 -19.97 2.17
C GLN A 184 -6.19 -19.32 0.81
N ARG A 185 -7.46 -19.24 0.41
CA ARG A 185 -7.85 -18.57 -0.84
C ARG A 185 -7.41 -17.12 -0.86
N GLY A 186 -7.64 -16.38 0.23
CA GLY A 186 -7.20 -14.99 0.36
C GLY A 186 -5.68 -14.86 0.21
N VAL A 187 -4.92 -15.69 0.91
CA VAL A 187 -3.44 -15.69 0.84
C VAL A 187 -2.96 -16.03 -0.57
N SER A 188 -3.57 -16.99 -1.23
CA SER A 188 -3.16 -17.45 -2.57
C SER A 188 -3.17 -16.33 -3.61
N TRP A 189 -4.14 -15.42 -3.56
CA TRP A 189 -4.15 -14.31 -4.50
C TRP A 189 -3.48 -13.04 -3.97
N MET A 190 -3.47 -12.80 -2.66
CA MET A 190 -2.90 -11.57 -2.09
C MET A 190 -1.38 -11.65 -1.92
N PHE A 191 -0.80 -12.84 -1.74
CA PHE A 191 0.65 -12.96 -1.57
C PHE A 191 1.42 -12.43 -2.79
N PRO A 192 1.13 -12.85 -4.04
CA PRO A 192 1.79 -12.28 -5.20
C PRO A 192 1.50 -10.79 -5.41
N MET A 193 0.30 -10.30 -5.04
CA MET A 193 0.01 -8.85 -5.01
C MET A 193 0.96 -8.10 -4.08
N GLY A 194 1.25 -8.67 -2.90
CA GLY A 194 2.21 -8.12 -1.94
C GLY A 194 3.65 -8.13 -2.46
N VAL A 195 4.05 -9.16 -3.22
CA VAL A 195 5.35 -9.19 -3.90
C VAL A 195 5.47 -8.05 -4.91
N GLU A 196 4.44 -7.80 -5.70
CA GLU A 196 4.43 -6.70 -6.68
C GLU A 196 4.25 -5.31 -6.04
N TRP A 197 3.75 -5.21 -4.81
CA TRP A 197 3.40 -3.96 -4.11
C TRP A 197 4.50 -2.91 -4.16
N PHE A 198 5.75 -3.32 -4.00
CA PHE A 198 6.90 -2.41 -3.95
C PHE A 198 7.38 -1.98 -5.35
N GLY A 199 6.76 -2.49 -6.40
CA GLY A 199 7.04 -2.14 -7.79
C GLY A 199 8.31 -2.80 -8.34
N MET A 200 8.85 -2.19 -9.39
CA MET A 200 9.97 -2.73 -10.17
C MET A 200 11.21 -3.00 -9.31
N PRO A 201 11.91 -4.13 -9.51
CA PRO A 201 13.21 -4.42 -8.91
C PRO A 201 14.26 -3.35 -9.21
N ASP A 202 15.25 -3.25 -8.33
CA ASP A 202 16.24 -2.19 -8.35
C ASP A 202 17.16 -2.26 -9.58
N ASP A 203 17.49 -3.46 -10.06
CA ASP A 203 18.30 -3.70 -11.27
C ASP A 203 17.64 -3.19 -12.57
N LYS A 204 16.30 -3.06 -12.56
CA LYS A 204 15.50 -2.52 -13.68
C LYS A 204 15.21 -1.03 -13.54
N LYS A 205 15.59 -0.41 -12.41
CA LYS A 205 15.28 0.99 -12.10
C LYS A 205 16.53 1.87 -12.23
N ARG A 206 16.52 2.81 -13.17
CA ARG A 206 17.69 3.67 -13.46
C ARG A 206 18.00 4.70 -12.38
N HIS A 207 17.00 5.17 -11.63
CA HIS A 207 17.16 6.28 -10.68
C HIS A 207 16.02 6.31 -9.68
N ASN A 208 16.31 6.67 -8.43
CA ASN A 208 15.31 6.80 -7.36
C ASN A 208 15.46 8.12 -6.62
N ALA A 209 14.76 9.15 -7.11
CA ALA A 209 14.76 10.48 -6.49
C ALA A 209 14.31 10.47 -5.02
N GLN A 210 13.49 9.51 -4.60
CA GLN A 210 13.07 9.39 -3.20
C GLN A 210 14.23 8.99 -2.29
N LEU A 211 15.14 8.13 -2.74
CA LEU A 211 16.38 7.79 -2.01
C LEU A 211 17.36 8.96 -2.01
N ASP A 212 17.56 9.60 -3.16
CA ASP A 212 18.48 10.74 -3.29
C ASP A 212 18.13 11.89 -2.34
N PHE A 213 16.85 12.18 -2.23
CA PHE A 213 16.33 13.22 -1.33
C PHE A 213 15.99 12.69 0.06
N ARG A 214 16.33 11.45 0.36
CA ARG A 214 16.03 10.82 1.64
C ARG A 214 14.56 10.98 2.05
N LEU A 215 13.65 10.79 1.11
CA LEU A 215 12.22 10.71 1.38
C LEU A 215 11.82 9.33 1.91
N LYS A 216 12.60 8.30 1.54
CA LYS A 216 12.63 6.96 2.11
C LYS A 216 14.09 6.47 2.21
N GLY A 217 14.35 5.42 2.99
CA GLY A 217 15.69 4.89 3.19
C GLY A 217 15.98 3.60 2.44
N MET A 218 14.97 2.75 2.24
CA MET A 218 15.10 1.45 1.61
C MET A 218 14.76 1.49 0.12
N THR A 219 15.42 0.65 -0.65
CA THR A 219 15.10 0.37 -2.05
C THR A 219 13.81 -0.46 -2.16
N ASN A 220 13.34 -0.71 -3.39
CA ASN A 220 12.15 -1.52 -3.58
C ASN A 220 12.39 -2.99 -3.20
N ASP A 221 13.59 -3.51 -3.50
CA ASP A 221 13.95 -4.89 -3.18
C ASP A 221 14.19 -5.09 -1.69
N GLU A 222 14.80 -4.12 -1.00
CA GLU A 222 14.95 -4.14 0.46
C GLU A 222 13.59 -4.11 1.19
N LEU A 223 12.64 -3.30 0.71
CA LEU A 223 11.27 -3.25 1.25
C LEU A 223 10.53 -4.57 1.00
N ARG A 224 10.61 -5.12 -0.22
CA ARG A 224 10.01 -6.42 -0.58
C ARG A 224 10.59 -7.53 0.28
N GLN A 225 11.90 -7.58 0.44
CA GLN A 225 12.56 -8.58 1.27
C GLN A 225 12.16 -8.46 2.75
N THR A 226 12.06 -7.22 3.26
CA THR A 226 11.61 -6.97 4.64
C THR A 226 10.18 -7.46 4.86
N TRP A 227 9.30 -7.20 3.90
CA TRP A 227 7.93 -7.71 3.92
C TRP A 227 7.89 -9.23 3.83
N ALA A 228 8.60 -9.83 2.88
CA ALA A 228 8.64 -11.29 2.71
C ALA A 228 9.18 -11.99 3.95
N ASN A 229 10.24 -11.47 4.57
CA ASN A 229 10.80 -12.00 5.81
C ASN A 229 9.82 -12.00 7.00
N ALA A 230 8.77 -11.20 6.94
CA ALA A 230 7.73 -11.19 7.96
C ALA A 230 6.51 -12.06 7.58
N VAL A 231 6.15 -12.11 6.29
CA VAL A 231 4.95 -12.82 5.82
C VAL A 231 5.21 -14.32 5.66
N VAL A 232 6.36 -14.72 5.11
CA VAL A 232 6.67 -16.13 4.86
C VAL A 232 6.65 -16.95 6.15
N PRO A 233 7.35 -16.58 7.24
CA PRO A 233 7.26 -17.31 8.50
C PRO A 233 5.85 -17.36 9.11
N LEU A 234 5.04 -16.31 8.92
CA LEU A 234 3.65 -16.31 9.37
C LEU A 234 2.82 -17.35 8.60
N CYS A 235 3.00 -17.42 7.29
CA CYS A 235 2.29 -18.41 6.46
C CYS A 235 2.75 -19.85 6.80
N GLU A 236 4.04 -20.07 7.00
CA GLU A 236 4.58 -21.37 7.42
C GLU A 236 4.05 -21.78 8.81
N GLU A 237 4.05 -20.86 9.79
CA GLU A 237 3.46 -21.09 11.12
C GLU A 237 2.00 -21.53 11.04
N LEU A 238 1.25 -20.96 10.10
CA LEU A 238 -0.17 -21.25 9.89
C LEU A 238 -0.41 -22.41 8.94
N ASP A 239 0.66 -23.04 8.42
CA ASP A 239 0.61 -24.11 7.43
C ASP A 239 -0.25 -23.69 6.21
N LEU A 240 -0.01 -22.47 5.69
CA LEU A 240 -0.64 -21.90 4.50
C LEU A 240 0.31 -22.03 3.31
N GLU A 241 -0.23 -22.50 2.19
CA GLU A 241 0.52 -22.65 0.95
C GLU A 241 0.75 -21.29 0.27
N ILE A 242 2.01 -20.97 0.04
CA ILE A 242 2.45 -19.78 -0.71
C ILE A 242 3.60 -20.16 -1.65
N PRO A 243 3.82 -19.42 -2.75
CA PRO A 243 4.95 -19.66 -3.64
C PRO A 243 6.24 -19.00 -3.11
N ALA A 244 6.60 -19.33 -1.88
CA ALA A 244 7.79 -18.84 -1.19
C ALA A 244 8.10 -19.73 0.01
N HIS A 245 9.35 -19.72 0.48
CA HIS A 245 9.78 -20.46 1.65
C HIS A 245 10.85 -19.69 2.44
N TRP A 246 11.07 -20.09 3.69
CA TRP A 246 12.18 -19.59 4.47
C TRP A 246 13.45 -20.41 4.20
N ASP A 247 14.54 -19.76 3.77
CA ASP A 247 15.83 -20.40 3.60
C ASP A 247 16.68 -20.20 4.86
N GLU A 248 16.93 -21.31 5.58
CA GLU A 248 17.72 -21.31 6.81
C GLU A 248 19.21 -20.98 6.55
N GLY A 249 19.73 -21.30 5.36
CA GLY A 249 21.12 -21.06 4.99
C GLY A 249 21.40 -19.57 4.70
N GLU A 250 20.44 -18.92 4.06
CA GLU A 250 20.49 -17.48 3.76
C GLU A 250 19.86 -16.62 4.86
N GLY A 251 19.09 -17.20 5.77
CA GLY A 251 18.39 -16.51 6.85
C GLY A 251 17.35 -15.51 6.36
N ARG A 252 16.68 -15.82 5.25
CA ARG A 252 15.68 -14.96 4.62
C ARG A 252 14.62 -15.73 3.86
N ALA A 253 13.51 -15.06 3.58
CA ALA A 253 12.48 -15.59 2.69
C ALA A 253 12.94 -15.55 1.23
N ILE A 254 12.62 -16.62 0.50
CA ILE A 254 12.84 -16.76 -0.94
C ILE A 254 11.49 -16.85 -1.64
N ILE A 255 11.31 -16.07 -2.70
CA ILE A 255 10.15 -16.13 -3.59
C ILE A 255 10.45 -17.14 -4.70
N ASP A 256 9.59 -18.14 -4.88
CA ASP A 256 9.85 -19.34 -5.71
C ASP A 256 9.40 -19.17 -7.16
N TYR A 257 9.14 -17.95 -7.62
CA TYR A 257 8.75 -17.70 -9.01
C TYR A 257 9.35 -16.36 -9.52
N GLU A 258 9.46 -16.24 -10.84
CA GLU A 258 9.81 -14.96 -11.48
C GLU A 258 8.59 -14.03 -11.45
N PHE A 259 8.78 -12.79 -10.98
CA PHE A 259 7.72 -11.78 -10.98
C PHE A 259 8.14 -10.54 -11.79
N PRO A 260 7.17 -9.82 -12.40
CA PRO A 260 5.72 -10.03 -12.33
C PRO A 260 5.23 -11.17 -13.23
N VAL A 261 4.10 -11.74 -12.86
CA VAL A 261 3.43 -12.81 -13.61
C VAL A 261 2.02 -12.39 -14.04
N ASN A 262 1.44 -13.18 -14.95
CA ASN A 262 0.08 -12.94 -15.40
C ASN A 262 -0.95 -13.26 -14.30
N TYR A 263 -2.06 -12.53 -14.30
CA TYR A 263 -3.13 -12.64 -13.31
C TYR A 263 -4.50 -12.72 -13.98
N ASP A 264 -5.25 -13.78 -13.69
CA ASP A 264 -6.65 -13.88 -14.08
C ASP A 264 -7.52 -13.11 -13.08
N GLU A 265 -7.95 -11.91 -13.48
CA GLU A 265 -8.74 -11.01 -12.64
C GLU A 265 -10.11 -11.56 -12.28
N ARG A 266 -10.67 -12.43 -13.12
CA ARG A 266 -12.00 -13.00 -12.91
C ARG A 266 -11.97 -14.13 -11.88
N GLU A 267 -11.00 -15.01 -12.02
CA GLU A 267 -10.86 -16.19 -11.15
C GLU A 267 -9.98 -15.88 -9.92
N LYS A 268 -9.37 -14.70 -9.86
CA LYS A 268 -8.37 -14.28 -8.84
C LYS A 268 -7.20 -15.26 -8.72
N VAL A 269 -6.68 -15.73 -9.84
CA VAL A 269 -5.61 -16.73 -9.91
C VAL A 269 -4.37 -16.13 -10.58
N TRP A 270 -3.23 -16.36 -9.96
CA TRP A 270 -1.93 -16.05 -10.54
C TRP A 270 -1.40 -17.20 -11.37
N LEU A 271 -0.98 -16.90 -12.59
CA LEU A 271 -0.37 -17.86 -13.53
C LEU A 271 1.15 -17.79 -13.34
N LEU A 272 1.64 -18.47 -12.28
CA LEU A 272 3.03 -18.34 -11.82
C LEU A 272 4.06 -18.79 -12.87
N ASP A 273 3.66 -19.63 -13.82
CA ASP A 273 4.48 -20.10 -14.95
C ASP A 273 4.41 -19.16 -16.17
N GLU A 274 3.68 -18.03 -16.08
CA GLU A 274 3.51 -17.06 -17.14
C GLU A 274 4.12 -15.70 -16.76
N PRO A 275 5.46 -15.55 -16.79
CA PRO A 275 6.11 -14.28 -16.50
C PRO A 275 5.72 -13.23 -17.55
N ILE A 276 5.50 -12.00 -17.08
CA ILE A 276 5.21 -10.83 -17.90
C ILE A 276 6.26 -9.74 -17.67
N THR A 277 6.28 -8.74 -18.52
CA THR A 277 7.13 -7.57 -18.34
C THR A 277 6.54 -6.62 -17.30
N TRP A 278 7.39 -5.80 -16.66
CA TRP A 278 6.92 -4.72 -15.78
C TRP A 278 6.09 -3.66 -16.52
N GLU A 279 6.28 -3.51 -17.83
CA GLU A 279 5.44 -2.63 -18.64
C GLU A 279 3.99 -3.17 -18.71
N GLU A 280 3.83 -4.48 -18.93
CA GLU A 280 2.53 -5.15 -18.92
C GLU A 280 1.88 -5.13 -17.51
N ALA A 281 2.64 -5.36 -16.46
CA ALA A 281 2.14 -5.25 -15.09
C ALA A 281 1.65 -3.82 -14.78
N PHE A 282 2.41 -2.79 -15.16
CA PHE A 282 1.97 -1.41 -14.99
C PHE A 282 0.81 -1.03 -15.92
N ALA A 283 0.68 -1.64 -17.09
CA ALA A 283 -0.49 -1.47 -17.94
C ALA A 283 -1.73 -2.06 -17.27
N ARG A 284 -1.62 -3.25 -16.63
CA ARG A 284 -2.66 -3.83 -15.78
C ARG A 284 -3.05 -2.87 -14.64
N TRP A 285 -2.08 -2.35 -13.89
CA TRP A 285 -2.34 -1.40 -12.80
C TRP A 285 -3.02 -0.12 -13.27
N LYS A 286 -2.68 0.39 -14.46
CA LYS A 286 -3.31 1.60 -15.03
C LYS A 286 -4.74 1.36 -15.48
N ARG A 287 -5.08 0.15 -15.94
CA ARG A 287 -6.48 -0.16 -16.28
C ARG A 287 -7.38 -0.09 -15.06
N ARG A 288 -6.82 -0.30 -13.87
CA ARG A 288 -7.52 -0.43 -12.61
C ARG A 288 -8.54 -1.59 -12.60
N GLY A 289 -8.85 -2.09 -11.46
CA GLY A 289 -9.86 -3.13 -11.29
C GLY A 289 -11.22 -2.56 -10.86
N PRO A 290 -12.21 -3.43 -10.68
CA PRO A 290 -13.60 -3.03 -10.48
C PRO A 290 -13.82 -2.24 -9.19
N ALA A 291 -13.15 -2.58 -8.09
CA ALA A 291 -13.34 -1.90 -6.81
C ALA A 291 -12.92 -0.42 -6.86
N ASN A 292 -11.77 -0.13 -7.50
CA ASN A 292 -11.33 1.25 -7.70
C ASN A 292 -12.28 2.03 -8.63
N VAL A 293 -12.62 1.45 -9.79
CA VAL A 293 -13.46 2.13 -10.79
C VAL A 293 -14.81 2.51 -10.18
N GLU A 294 -15.50 1.58 -9.54
CA GLU A 294 -16.79 1.82 -8.90
C GLU A 294 -16.70 2.92 -7.83
N TYR A 295 -15.69 2.87 -6.98
CA TYR A 295 -15.53 3.86 -5.93
C TYR A 295 -15.26 5.26 -6.47
N VAL A 296 -14.31 5.40 -7.40
CA VAL A 296 -13.96 6.70 -8.00
C VAL A 296 -15.15 7.32 -8.74
N GLU A 297 -15.87 6.52 -9.52
CA GLU A 297 -17.08 7.00 -10.22
C GLU A 297 -18.17 7.40 -9.23
N SER A 298 -18.35 6.65 -8.15
CA SER A 298 -19.36 6.95 -7.10
C SER A 298 -19.07 8.29 -6.40
N ILE A 299 -17.82 8.55 -5.98
CA ILE A 299 -17.50 9.81 -5.29
C ILE A 299 -17.58 11.01 -6.24
N ARG A 300 -17.19 10.85 -7.50
CA ARG A 300 -17.34 11.90 -8.54
C ARG A 300 -18.81 12.22 -8.79
N LYS A 301 -19.65 11.22 -8.97
CA LYS A 301 -21.09 11.39 -9.15
C LYS A 301 -21.72 12.10 -7.94
N GLY A 302 -21.44 11.64 -6.72
CA GLY A 302 -21.94 12.28 -5.50
C GLY A 302 -21.52 13.75 -5.39
N ARG A 303 -20.28 14.10 -5.80
CA ARG A 303 -19.82 15.50 -5.85
C ARG A 303 -20.62 16.32 -6.86
N MET A 304 -20.89 15.79 -8.05
CA MET A 304 -21.67 16.48 -9.09
C MET A 304 -23.12 16.70 -8.65
N GLU A 305 -23.75 15.72 -8.01
CA GLU A 305 -25.10 15.85 -7.42
C GLU A 305 -25.15 16.96 -6.37
N MET A 306 -24.16 17.03 -5.48
CA MET A 306 -24.07 18.10 -4.47
C MET A 306 -23.91 19.49 -5.08
N GLN A 307 -23.31 19.59 -6.26
CA GLN A 307 -23.15 20.84 -7.00
C GLN A 307 -24.32 21.18 -7.91
N GLY A 308 -25.34 20.31 -7.99
CA GLY A 308 -26.51 20.49 -8.87
C GLY A 308 -26.17 20.37 -10.37
N LEU A 309 -25.15 19.57 -10.69
CA LEU A 309 -24.66 19.38 -12.08
C LEU A 309 -25.26 18.12 -12.75
N VAL A 310 -25.96 17.28 -12.02
CA VAL A 310 -26.68 16.07 -12.46
C VAL A 310 -27.95 15.91 -11.65
#